data_3b718f1fa1610db1aecfaba440e82ae1
#
_entry.id   3b718f1fa1610db1aecfaba440e82ae1
#
_cell.length_a   1.000
_cell.length_b   1.000
_cell.length_c   1.000
_cell.angle_alpha   90.00
_cell.angle_beta   90.00
_cell.angle_gamma   90.00
#
_symmetry.space_group_name_H-M   'P 1'
#
loop_
_entity.id
_entity.type
_entity.pdbx_description
1 polymer ?
#
loop_
_entity_poly.entity_id
_entity_poly.type
_entity_poly.pdbx_seq_one_letter_code
_entity_poly.pdbx_strand_id
1 'polypeptide(L)'
;TDKEVVGAVHNSMYRQWEKRGYATPVDTLMDYGVLSKKAYEEWRFGKVPYLEKVCTVNLRKLSFIMHQMRVFAKKNDWKCSFCYYKRWGVKKKQGHKPVIPLRFSKSGDAEIEKWYATHFVDAEKIRQLKKSKEGEALHE
;
A
#
# COMPACT_ATOMS: atom_id res chain seq x y z
N THR A 1 13.62 9.51 -14.97
CA THR A 1 13.60 10.90 -14.48
C THR A 1 12.54 11.09 -13.40
N ASP A 2 12.69 12.13 -12.62
CA ASP A 2 11.72 12.45 -11.56
C ASP A 2 10.32 12.68 -12.13
N LYS A 3 10.23 13.31 -13.30
CA LYS A 3 8.95 13.54 -13.98
C LYS A 3 8.26 12.22 -14.36
N GLU A 4 9.02 11.24 -14.83
CA GLU A 4 8.49 9.91 -15.16
C GLU A 4 8.01 9.18 -13.90
N VAL A 5 8.75 9.30 -12.81
CA VAL A 5 8.36 8.72 -11.51
C VAL A 5 7.03 9.33 -11.04
N VAL A 6 6.92 10.65 -11.08
CA VAL A 6 5.69 11.36 -10.69
C VAL A 6 4.49 10.86 -11.50
N GLY A 7 4.64 10.78 -12.82
CA GLY A 7 3.57 10.29 -13.69
C GLY A 7 3.16 8.86 -13.39
N ALA A 8 4.14 7.98 -13.19
CA ALA A 8 3.87 6.57 -12.88
C ALA A 8 3.17 6.40 -11.54
N VAL A 9 3.59 7.16 -10.53
CA VAL A 9 2.96 7.13 -9.19
C VAL A 9 1.51 7.61 -9.27
N HIS A 10 1.27 8.74 -9.93
CA HIS A 10 -0.08 9.29 -10.09
C HIS A 10 -0.99 8.32 -10.83
N ASN A 11 -0.51 7.71 -11.91
CA ASN A 11 -1.29 6.74 -12.67
C ASN A 11 -1.65 5.51 -11.85
N SER A 12 -0.70 4.99 -11.07
CA SER A 12 -0.96 3.86 -10.19
C SER A 12 -2.00 4.19 -9.13
N MET A 13 -1.86 5.33 -8.47
CA MET A 13 -2.81 5.75 -7.43
C MET A 13 -4.20 5.97 -7.99
N TYR A 14 -4.30 6.57 -9.19
CA TYR A 14 -5.58 6.79 -9.86
C TYR A 14 -6.27 5.45 -10.17
N ARG A 15 -5.54 4.46 -10.71
CA ARG A 15 -6.09 3.14 -11.01
C ARG A 15 -6.59 2.43 -9.76
N GLN A 16 -5.82 2.51 -8.66
CA GLN A 16 -6.22 1.93 -7.38
C GLN A 16 -7.50 2.61 -6.87
N TRP A 17 -7.54 3.93 -6.93
CA TRP A 17 -8.70 4.72 -6.52
C TRP A 17 -9.95 4.37 -7.34
N GLU A 18 -9.80 4.30 -8.65
CA GLU A 18 -10.92 3.99 -9.56
C GLU A 18 -11.51 2.62 -9.25
N LYS A 19 -10.66 1.65 -8.94
CA LYS A 19 -11.07 0.27 -8.69
C LYS A 19 -11.68 0.05 -7.30
N ARG A 20 -11.14 0.71 -6.27
CA ARG A 20 -11.49 0.37 -4.89
C ARG A 20 -11.65 1.57 -3.94
N GLY A 21 -11.39 2.80 -4.40
CA GLY A 21 -11.55 4.01 -3.60
C GLY A 21 -10.40 4.32 -2.65
N TYR A 22 -9.31 3.58 -2.71
CA TYR A 22 -8.11 3.87 -1.91
C TYR A 22 -6.84 3.40 -2.62
N ALA A 23 -5.72 4.02 -2.25
CA ALA A 23 -4.40 3.68 -2.78
C ALA A 23 -3.43 3.41 -1.64
N THR A 24 -2.49 2.49 -1.86
CA THR A 24 -1.49 2.10 -0.86
C THR A 24 -0.08 2.22 -1.41
N PRO A 25 0.91 2.54 -0.54
CA PRO A 25 2.31 2.55 -0.95
C PRO A 25 2.79 1.19 -1.48
N VAL A 26 2.45 0.11 -0.80
CA VAL A 26 2.90 -1.23 -1.19
C VAL A 26 2.43 -1.59 -2.60
N ASP A 27 1.16 -1.35 -2.91
CA ASP A 27 0.61 -1.63 -4.24
C ASP A 27 1.19 -0.70 -5.31
N THR A 28 1.46 0.56 -4.95
CA THR A 28 2.11 1.51 -5.86
C THR A 28 3.52 1.07 -6.20
N LEU A 29 4.28 0.58 -5.21
CA LEU A 29 5.63 0.06 -5.45
C LEU A 29 5.59 -1.17 -6.37
N MET A 30 4.59 -2.04 -6.21
CA MET A 30 4.41 -3.18 -7.10
C MET A 30 4.06 -2.74 -8.53
N ASP A 31 3.13 -1.79 -8.68
CA ASP A 31 2.75 -1.26 -9.99
C ASP A 31 3.93 -0.60 -10.69
N TYR A 32 4.74 0.13 -9.93
CA TYR A 32 5.93 0.79 -10.49
C TYR A 32 7.03 -0.22 -10.87
N GLY A 33 6.98 -1.43 -10.31
CA GLY A 33 7.92 -2.48 -10.63
C GLY A 33 9.16 -2.53 -9.75
N VAL A 34 9.22 -1.75 -8.67
CA VAL A 34 10.35 -1.80 -7.73
C VAL A 34 10.17 -2.85 -6.65
N LEU A 35 8.98 -3.41 -6.55
CA LEU A 35 8.66 -4.51 -5.64
C LEU A 35 7.92 -5.59 -6.43
N SER A 36 8.55 -6.75 -6.62
CA SER A 36 7.88 -7.85 -7.33
C SER A 36 6.81 -8.49 -6.45
N LYS A 37 5.83 -9.12 -7.07
CA LYS A 37 4.79 -9.87 -6.35
C LYS A 37 5.40 -10.98 -5.50
N LYS A 38 6.39 -11.69 -6.04
CA LYS A 38 7.11 -12.74 -5.32
C LYS A 38 7.80 -12.20 -4.06
N ALA A 39 8.52 -11.09 -4.18
CA ALA A 39 9.21 -10.45 -3.06
C ALA A 39 8.21 -9.96 -2.01
N TYR A 40 7.08 -9.38 -2.45
CA TYR A 40 6.00 -8.98 -1.57
C TYR A 40 5.46 -10.17 -0.76
N GLU A 41 5.18 -11.29 -1.43
CA GLU A 41 4.67 -12.48 -0.76
C GLU A 41 5.68 -13.06 0.22
N GLU A 42 6.97 -13.10 -0.14
CA GLU A 42 8.03 -13.53 0.77
C GLU A 42 8.07 -12.67 2.03
N TRP A 43 7.90 -11.36 1.88
CA TRP A 43 7.81 -10.45 3.01
C TRP A 43 6.56 -10.73 3.87
N ARG A 44 5.40 -10.94 3.23
CA ARG A 44 4.16 -11.25 3.95
C ARG A 44 4.27 -12.57 4.73
N PHE A 45 5.01 -13.54 4.24
CA PHE A 45 5.25 -14.80 4.95
C PHE A 45 6.41 -14.73 5.96
N GLY A 46 6.98 -13.56 6.16
CA GLY A 46 8.04 -13.36 7.15
C GLY A 46 9.40 -13.92 6.74
N LYS A 47 9.61 -14.17 5.45
CA LYS A 47 10.86 -14.75 4.94
C LYS A 47 11.97 -13.71 4.77
N VAL A 48 11.64 -12.41 4.81
CA VAL A 48 12.60 -11.31 4.75
C VAL A 48 12.36 -10.38 5.93
N PRO A 49 13.43 -9.73 6.47
CA PRO A 49 13.32 -8.96 7.71
C PRO A 49 12.57 -7.63 7.57
N TYR A 50 12.56 -7.02 6.40
CA TYR A 50 11.86 -5.76 6.15
C TYR A 50 11.64 -5.58 4.65
N LEU A 51 10.60 -4.83 4.29
CA LEU A 51 10.17 -4.65 2.89
C LEU A 51 11.24 -3.97 2.02
N GLU A 52 11.89 -2.94 2.53
CA GLU A 52 12.91 -2.20 1.78
C GLU A 52 14.06 -3.08 1.27
N LYS A 53 14.33 -4.19 1.99
CA LYS A 53 15.41 -5.12 1.60
C LYS A 53 15.18 -5.72 0.21
N VAL A 54 13.93 -5.93 -0.17
CA VAL A 54 13.56 -6.56 -1.44
C VAL A 54 13.06 -5.57 -2.50
N CYS A 55 13.08 -4.28 -2.19
CA CYS A 55 12.83 -3.25 -3.19
C CYS A 55 14.09 -3.00 -4.01
N THR A 56 13.93 -2.80 -5.32
CA THR A 56 15.03 -2.77 -6.28
C THR A 56 15.63 -1.38 -6.53
N VAL A 57 15.23 -0.38 -5.74
CA VAL A 57 15.77 0.98 -5.83
C VAL A 57 16.29 1.43 -4.47
N ASN A 58 17.10 2.49 -4.46
CA ASN A 58 17.69 3.00 -3.23
C ASN A 58 16.65 3.76 -2.37
N LEU A 59 17.05 4.07 -1.13
CA LEU A 59 16.18 4.75 -0.17
C LEU A 59 15.76 6.14 -0.64
N ARG A 60 16.62 6.86 -1.35
CA ARG A 60 16.30 8.18 -1.90
C ARG A 60 15.12 8.09 -2.85
N LYS A 61 15.13 7.12 -3.75
CA LYS A 61 14.05 6.92 -4.72
C LYS A 61 12.77 6.45 -4.04
N LEU A 62 12.87 5.55 -3.07
CA LEU A 62 11.73 5.12 -2.26
C LEU A 62 11.09 6.31 -1.54
N SER A 63 11.91 7.15 -0.90
CA SER A 63 11.43 8.35 -0.19
C SER A 63 10.74 9.32 -1.15
N PHE A 64 11.28 9.49 -2.35
CA PHE A 64 10.69 10.34 -3.39
C PHE A 64 9.32 9.83 -3.80
N ILE A 65 9.20 8.52 -4.08
CA ILE A 65 7.94 7.88 -4.45
C ILE A 65 6.89 8.11 -3.35
N MET A 66 7.27 7.84 -2.10
CA MET A 66 6.39 7.99 -0.94
C MET A 66 5.91 9.43 -0.78
N HIS A 67 6.82 10.40 -0.97
CA HIS A 67 6.48 11.81 -0.92
C HIS A 67 5.48 12.19 -2.01
N GLN A 68 5.69 11.72 -3.24
CA GLN A 68 4.79 11.99 -4.35
C GLN A 68 3.38 11.42 -4.10
N MET A 69 3.30 10.29 -3.45
CA MET A 69 2.00 9.71 -3.06
C MET A 69 1.25 10.64 -2.11
N ARG A 70 1.95 11.16 -1.09
CA ARG A 70 1.34 12.09 -0.12
C ARG A 70 0.87 13.38 -0.80
N VAL A 71 1.69 13.92 -1.71
CA VAL A 71 1.35 15.12 -2.48
C VAL A 71 0.08 14.89 -3.30
N PHE A 72 0.00 13.79 -4.03
CA PHE A 72 -1.14 13.46 -4.86
C PHE A 72 -2.42 13.27 -4.03
N ALA A 73 -2.31 12.54 -2.93
CA ALA A 73 -3.44 12.28 -2.04
C ALA A 73 -3.97 13.59 -1.42
N LYS A 74 -3.08 14.47 -0.99
CA LYS A 74 -3.46 15.77 -0.43
C LYS A 74 -4.17 16.64 -1.46
N LYS A 75 -3.65 16.66 -2.69
CA LYS A 75 -4.24 17.43 -3.78
C LYS A 75 -5.67 16.95 -4.09
N ASN A 76 -5.93 15.67 -3.94
CA ASN A 76 -7.24 15.07 -4.21
C ASN A 76 -8.11 14.94 -2.95
N ASP A 77 -7.63 15.45 -1.82
CA ASP A 77 -8.35 15.44 -0.53
C ASP A 77 -8.66 14.01 -0.04
N TRP A 78 -7.80 13.06 -0.32
CA TRP A 78 -7.90 11.70 0.22
C TRP A 78 -7.36 11.68 1.65
N LYS A 79 -8.03 10.93 2.53
CA LYS A 79 -7.68 10.88 3.94
C LYS A 79 -6.72 9.73 4.23
N CYS A 80 -5.85 9.93 5.22
CA CYS A 80 -4.90 8.90 5.63
C CYS A 80 -5.54 7.95 6.63
N SER A 81 -5.37 6.66 6.39
CA SER A 81 -5.73 5.60 7.33
C SER A 81 -4.51 4.71 7.51
N PHE A 82 -4.15 4.38 8.75
CA PHE A 82 -2.93 3.62 9.00
C PHE A 82 -3.26 2.14 9.14
N CYS A 83 -2.77 1.34 8.17
CA CYS A 83 -3.03 -0.10 8.09
C CYS A 83 -1.70 -0.84 8.09
N TYR A 84 -1.27 -1.28 9.27
CA TYR A 84 -0.05 -2.06 9.42
C TYR A 84 -0.29 -3.48 8.94
N TYR A 85 0.72 -4.04 8.29
CA TYR A 85 0.62 -5.37 7.69
C TYR A 85 1.05 -6.43 8.68
N LYS A 86 0.33 -7.55 8.70
CA LYS A 86 0.65 -8.69 9.54
C LYS A 86 1.17 -9.86 8.70
N ARG A 87 1.97 -10.70 9.37
CA ARG A 87 2.53 -11.89 8.75
C ARG A 87 1.43 -12.89 8.37
N TRP A 88 1.54 -13.46 7.19
CA TRP A 88 0.68 -14.54 6.72
C TRP A 88 1.19 -15.90 7.18
N GLY A 89 0.30 -16.89 7.21
CA GLY A 89 0.67 -18.28 7.49
C GLY A 89 1.03 -18.57 8.94
N VAL A 90 0.61 -17.70 9.86
CA VAL A 90 0.88 -17.89 11.28
C VAL A 90 -0.01 -18.99 11.84
N LYS A 91 0.57 -19.96 12.55
CA LYS A 91 -0.15 -21.06 13.17
C LYS A 91 -0.88 -20.61 14.43
N LYS A 92 -2.06 -21.19 14.68
CA LYS A 92 -2.80 -20.96 15.91
C LYS A 92 -2.02 -21.49 17.12
N LYS A 93 -2.00 -20.73 18.21
CA LYS A 93 -1.49 -21.14 19.50
C LYS A 93 -2.59 -20.96 20.54
N GLN A 94 -2.92 -22.02 21.28
CA GLN A 94 -3.96 -22.00 22.31
C GLN A 94 -5.30 -21.41 21.82
N GLY A 95 -5.69 -21.80 20.59
CA GLY A 95 -6.94 -21.33 19.97
C GLY A 95 -6.90 -19.95 19.33
N HIS A 96 -5.76 -19.25 19.38
CA HIS A 96 -5.59 -17.91 18.82
C HIS A 96 -4.54 -17.90 17.72
N LYS A 97 -4.78 -17.08 16.67
CA LYS A 97 -3.74 -16.71 15.72
C LYS A 97 -3.03 -15.48 16.26
N PRO A 98 -1.77 -15.58 16.70
CA PRO A 98 -1.04 -14.40 17.12
C PRO A 98 -0.84 -13.46 15.92
N VAL A 99 -0.96 -12.15 16.17
CA VAL A 99 -0.71 -11.12 15.16
C VAL A 99 0.77 -10.77 15.22
N ILE A 100 1.49 -11.04 14.14
CA ILE A 100 2.91 -10.69 14.04
C ILE A 100 3.02 -9.55 13.06
N PRO A 101 3.31 -8.32 13.53
CA PRO A 101 3.45 -7.17 12.65
C PRO A 101 4.69 -7.30 11.78
N LEU A 102 4.60 -6.81 10.54
CA LEU A 102 5.69 -6.79 9.60
C LEU A 102 6.37 -5.42 9.61
N ARG A 103 7.67 -5.43 9.38
CA ARG A 103 8.48 -4.22 9.34
C ARG A 103 8.72 -3.82 7.90
N PHE A 104 8.62 -2.52 7.62
CA PHE A 104 8.80 -1.98 6.26
C PHE A 104 10.24 -1.52 6.02
N SER A 105 10.82 -0.79 6.96
CA SER A 105 12.09 -0.10 6.76
C SER A 105 13.25 -0.76 7.48
N LYS A 106 14.44 -0.57 6.93
CA LYS A 106 15.68 -1.02 7.57
C LYS A 106 15.88 -0.34 8.92
N SER A 107 15.59 0.96 9.01
CA SER A 107 15.77 1.74 10.24
C SER A 107 14.78 1.37 11.34
N GLY A 108 13.56 0.96 10.97
CA GLY A 108 12.49 0.73 11.93
C GLY A 108 11.94 2.03 12.53
N ASP A 109 12.34 3.19 12.00
CA ASP A 109 11.87 4.49 12.48
C ASP A 109 10.35 4.57 12.39
N ALA A 110 9.70 5.00 13.49
CA ALA A 110 8.24 5.01 13.60
C ALA A 110 7.56 5.85 12.53
N GLU A 111 8.15 7.00 12.18
CA GLU A 111 7.61 7.88 11.14
C GLU A 111 7.68 7.23 9.76
N ILE A 112 8.82 6.61 9.45
CA ILE A 112 9.02 5.92 8.16
C ILE A 112 8.09 4.71 8.06
N GLU A 113 7.95 3.92 9.14
CA GLU A 113 7.02 2.80 9.20
C GLU A 113 5.59 3.27 8.93
N LYS A 114 5.20 4.38 9.53
CA LYS A 114 3.89 4.99 9.34
C LYS A 114 3.64 5.40 7.89
N TRP A 115 4.64 5.95 7.21
CA TRP A 115 4.50 6.31 5.80
C TRP A 115 4.16 5.10 4.92
N TYR A 116 4.85 3.97 5.13
CA TYR A 116 4.55 2.75 4.38
C TYR A 116 3.16 2.18 4.71
N ALA A 117 2.71 2.35 5.93
CA ALA A 117 1.43 1.84 6.40
C ALA A 117 0.24 2.75 6.06
N THR A 118 0.49 3.92 5.49
CA THR A 118 -0.57 4.87 5.17
C THR A 118 -1.37 4.42 3.96
N HIS A 119 -2.67 4.22 4.13
CA HIS A 119 -3.61 4.05 3.03
C HIS A 119 -4.30 5.38 2.77
N PHE A 120 -4.36 5.79 1.52
CA PHE A 120 -4.99 7.04 1.12
C PHE A 120 -6.41 6.74 0.66
N VAL A 121 -7.41 7.22 1.40
CA VAL A 121 -8.79 6.74 1.29
C VAL A 121 -9.73 7.86 0.85
N ASP A 122 -10.57 7.56 -0.15
CA ASP A 122 -11.68 8.40 -0.56
C ASP A 122 -12.98 7.69 -0.18
N ALA A 123 -13.54 8.07 0.96
CA ALA A 123 -14.74 7.44 1.50
C ALA A 123 -15.96 7.59 0.58
N GLU A 124 -16.07 8.72 -0.12
CA GLU A 124 -17.17 8.95 -1.07
C GLU A 124 -17.07 8.00 -2.27
N LYS A 125 -15.87 7.82 -2.80
CA LYS A 125 -15.63 6.87 -3.89
C LYS A 125 -15.98 5.45 -3.48
N ILE A 126 -15.60 5.06 -2.26
CA ILE A 126 -15.95 3.73 -1.73
C ILE A 126 -17.46 3.54 -1.67
N ARG A 127 -18.21 4.55 -1.19
CA ARG A 127 -19.68 4.49 -1.15
C ARG A 127 -20.26 4.35 -2.55
N GLN A 128 -19.76 5.12 -3.53
CA GLN A 128 -20.21 5.05 -4.92
C GLN A 128 -20.00 3.65 -5.51
N LEU A 129 -18.85 3.05 -5.24
CA LEU A 129 -18.53 1.71 -5.74
C LEU A 129 -19.45 0.65 -5.11
N LYS A 130 -19.78 0.78 -3.83
CA LYS A 130 -20.71 -0.12 -3.15
C LYS A 130 -22.11 -0.01 -3.71
N LYS A 131 -22.60 1.21 -3.94
CA LYS A 131 -23.93 1.45 -4.54
C LYS A 131 -24.02 0.85 -5.94
N SER A 132 -22.96 1.00 -6.75
CA SER A 132 -22.91 0.44 -8.08
C SER A 132 -23.03 -1.09 -8.05
N LYS A 133 -22.33 -1.75 -7.12
CA LYS A 133 -22.40 -3.21 -6.96
C LYS A 133 -23.77 -3.66 -6.47
N GLU A 134 -24.35 -2.94 -5.53
CA GLU A 134 -25.71 -3.22 -5.04
C GLU A 134 -26.75 -3.06 -6.15
N GLY A 135 -26.63 -2.01 -6.97
CA GLY A 135 -27.48 -1.78 -8.13
C GLY A 135 -27.38 -2.91 -9.14
N GLU A 136 -26.18 -3.40 -9.44
CA GLU A 136 -25.96 -4.52 -10.34
C GLU A 136 -26.60 -5.80 -9.79
N ALA A 137 -26.42 -6.06 -8.48
CA ALA A 137 -27.00 -7.23 -7.83
C ALA A 137 -28.53 -7.22 -7.86
N LEU A 138 -29.16 -6.03 -7.76
CA LEU A 138 -30.62 -5.88 -7.81
C LEU A 138 -31.18 -6.09 -9.21
N HIS A 139 -30.38 -5.92 -10.26
CA HIS A 139 -30.79 -6.09 -11.66
C HIS A 139 -30.53 -7.48 -12.21
N GLU A 140 -29.81 -8.29 -11.49
CA GLU A 140 -29.60 -9.71 -11.83
C GLU A 140 -30.77 -10.53 -11.29
#